data_b068c771f77d8221d107c7d90756c8a2
#
_entry.id   b068c771f77d8221d107c7d90756c8a2
#
_cell.length_a   1.000
_cell.length_b   1.000
_cell.length_c   1.000
_cell.angle_alpha   90.00
_cell.angle_beta   90.00
_cell.angle_gamma   90.00
#
_symmetry.space_group_name_H-M   'P 1'
#
loop_
_entity.id
_entity.type
_entity.pdbx_description
1 polymer ?
#
loop_
_entity_poly.entity_id
_entity_poly.type
_entity_poly.pdbx_seq_one_letter_code
_entity_poly.pdbx_strand_id
1 'polypeptide(L)'
;MVKIITGSLQEITICNEHFQIYAKKYRILADDVGKFSPPMYVDGYPERYSYFIKYRDFFIKNFVPGDIYKIKDILHEIESCNACAVHVRRGDLSGFDKVSYPGYGAPCSVDYFLRAIKIMISICDKQPKFFFFSDEPNWVKDNIIPKLDKDVEYYVCEKNGSDAGYLDLYLISKCKQFICSIGSLGFFGRALSRNNGYLITPISRVEFANAFDNCVILFNKIETKTSLKE
;
A
#
# COMPACT_ATOMS: atom_id res chain seq x y z
N MET A 1 8.09 -4.63 34.64
CA MET A 1 9.31 -4.71 33.82
C MET A 1 8.89 -5.11 32.43
N VAL A 2 9.09 -4.26 31.43
CA VAL A 2 8.73 -4.52 30.02
C VAL A 2 10.01 -4.90 29.30
N LYS A 3 10.00 -6.04 28.59
CA LYS A 3 11.12 -6.43 27.73
C LYS A 3 10.88 -5.85 26.33
N ILE A 4 11.81 -5.06 25.84
CA ILE A 4 11.82 -4.59 24.46
C ILE A 4 12.76 -5.48 23.67
N ILE A 5 12.24 -6.07 22.62
CA ILE A 5 13.03 -6.79 21.63
C ILE A 5 13.13 -5.89 20.42
N THR A 6 14.29 -5.24 20.27
CA THR A 6 14.61 -4.49 19.06
C THR A 6 15.03 -5.48 17.97
N GLY A 7 15.00 -5.04 16.71
CA GLY A 7 15.46 -5.87 15.56
C GLY A 7 16.89 -6.41 15.67
N SER A 8 17.51 -6.30 16.83
CA SER A 8 18.92 -6.67 17.13
C SER A 8 19.10 -7.88 18.03
N LEU A 9 18.07 -8.66 18.36
CA LEU A 9 18.17 -9.77 19.33
C LEU A 9 18.72 -9.37 20.73
N GLN A 10 18.88 -8.08 20.99
CA GLN A 10 19.26 -7.62 22.33
C GLN A 10 18.03 -7.40 23.17
N GLU A 11 17.94 -8.11 24.27
CA GLU A 11 16.94 -7.92 25.29
C GLU A 11 17.22 -6.61 26.03
N ILE A 12 16.34 -5.63 25.94
CA ILE A 12 16.45 -4.38 26.67
C ILE A 12 15.43 -4.40 27.81
N THR A 13 15.93 -4.35 29.03
CA THR A 13 15.10 -4.17 30.22
C THR A 13 14.87 -2.69 30.45
N ILE A 14 13.61 -2.22 30.38
CA ILE A 14 13.27 -0.84 30.65
C ILE A 14 12.86 -0.68 32.11
N CYS A 15 13.57 0.18 32.81
CA CYS A 15 13.16 0.76 34.10
C CYS A 15 12.49 2.11 33.80
N ASN A 16 11.33 2.25 34.21
CA ASN A 16 10.21 3.18 34.19
C ASN A 16 10.38 4.67 33.79
N GLU A 17 11.51 5.25 33.47
CA GLU A 17 11.55 6.72 33.38
C GLU A 17 12.17 7.35 32.13
N HIS A 18 12.94 6.64 31.33
CA HIS A 18 13.45 7.20 30.06
C HIS A 18 13.65 6.13 28.99
N PHE A 19 12.93 6.25 27.86
CA PHE A 19 13.16 5.44 26.67
C PHE A 19 14.39 5.96 25.92
N GLN A 20 15.51 5.24 25.97
CA GLN A 20 16.54 5.36 24.96
C GLN A 20 16.66 4.02 24.23
N ILE A 21 16.22 3.99 23.00
CA ILE A 21 16.32 2.81 22.14
C ILE A 21 17.64 2.88 21.37
N TYR A 22 18.56 1.99 21.67
CA TYR A 22 19.74 1.77 20.83
C TYR A 22 19.45 0.61 19.89
N ALA A 23 18.97 0.92 18.68
CA ALA A 23 18.79 -0.08 17.64
C ALA A 23 20.14 -0.44 17.00
N LYS A 24 20.66 -1.63 17.26
CA LYS A 24 21.65 -2.27 16.40
C LYS A 24 20.93 -3.12 15.35
N LYS A 25 21.39 -3.04 14.09
CA LYS A 25 20.84 -3.67 12.88
C LYS A 25 20.75 -5.21 12.94
N TYR A 26 19.67 -5.75 13.48
CA TYR A 26 19.32 -7.15 13.24
C TYR A 26 17.82 -7.23 12.94
N ARG A 27 17.46 -7.91 11.84
CA ARG A 27 16.06 -8.20 11.53
C ARG A 27 15.65 -9.46 12.29
N ILE A 28 14.82 -9.33 13.31
CA ILE A 28 14.08 -10.47 13.83
C ILE A 28 13.08 -10.87 12.73
N LEU A 29 13.15 -12.12 12.30
CA LEU A 29 12.15 -12.65 11.40
C LEU A 29 10.82 -12.71 12.17
N ALA A 30 9.73 -12.35 11.49
CA ALA A 30 8.43 -12.34 12.13
C ALA A 30 8.05 -13.71 12.76
N ASP A 31 8.56 -14.81 12.21
CA ASP A 31 8.36 -16.16 12.75
C ASP A 31 9.04 -16.38 14.12
N ASP A 32 9.99 -15.51 14.49
CA ASP A 32 10.68 -15.60 15.78
C ASP A 32 9.93 -14.87 16.90
N VAL A 33 9.00 -13.96 16.58
CA VAL A 33 8.23 -13.23 17.59
C VAL A 33 7.41 -14.17 18.48
N GLY A 34 6.88 -15.25 17.92
CA GLY A 34 6.14 -16.27 18.66
C GLY A 34 6.98 -17.10 19.65
N LYS A 35 8.31 -16.99 19.61
CA LYS A 35 9.22 -17.68 20.54
C LYS A 35 9.42 -16.96 21.87
N PHE A 36 8.89 -15.73 22.00
CA PHE A 36 9.06 -14.91 23.18
C PHE A 36 7.77 -14.87 24.01
N SER A 37 7.91 -14.86 25.33
CA SER A 37 6.79 -14.78 26.24
C SER A 37 6.45 -13.32 26.58
N PRO A 38 5.15 -12.95 26.69
CA PRO A 38 4.74 -11.63 27.18
C PRO A 38 5.18 -11.39 28.64
N PRO A 39 5.34 -10.10 29.07
CA PRO A 39 5.13 -8.89 28.28
C PRO A 39 6.33 -8.57 27.39
N MET A 40 6.08 -8.27 26.11
CA MET A 40 7.11 -7.89 25.17
C MET A 40 6.66 -6.67 24.34
N TYR A 41 7.62 -5.84 23.98
CA TYR A 41 7.44 -4.76 23.01
C TYR A 41 8.31 -5.08 21.79
N VAL A 42 7.73 -5.06 20.60
CA VAL A 42 8.43 -5.30 19.34
C VAL A 42 8.50 -3.98 18.59
N ASP A 43 9.73 -3.50 18.37
CA ASP A 43 10.00 -2.33 17.55
C ASP A 43 10.49 -2.78 16.17
N GLY A 44 9.85 -2.26 15.11
CA GLY A 44 10.21 -2.57 13.75
C GLY A 44 9.00 -2.60 12.82
N TYR A 45 9.25 -2.94 11.57
CA TYR A 45 8.23 -3.10 10.54
C TYR A 45 8.06 -4.60 10.21
N PRO A 46 7.23 -5.35 10.97
CA PRO A 46 6.99 -6.76 10.70
C PRO A 46 6.07 -6.92 9.48
N GLU A 47 6.51 -6.47 8.32
CA GLU A 47 5.74 -6.47 7.07
C GLU A 47 5.55 -7.87 6.47
N ARG A 48 5.52 -8.92 7.28
CA ARG A 48 5.25 -10.24 6.74
C ARG A 48 3.76 -10.47 6.56
N TYR A 49 3.38 -10.59 5.32
CA TYR A 49 2.02 -10.89 4.89
C TYR A 49 1.46 -12.17 5.51
N SER A 50 2.29 -13.17 5.79
CA SER A 50 1.88 -14.44 6.42
C SER A 50 1.15 -14.27 7.75
N TYR A 51 1.54 -13.28 8.57
CA TYR A 51 0.81 -12.99 9.81
C TYR A 51 -0.54 -12.36 9.54
N PHE A 52 -0.60 -11.45 8.59
CA PHE A 52 -1.86 -10.82 8.22
C PHE A 52 -2.86 -11.84 7.68
N ILE A 53 -2.42 -12.76 6.82
CA ILE A 53 -3.28 -13.81 6.26
C ILE A 53 -3.91 -14.66 7.36
N LYS A 54 -3.15 -15.04 8.38
CA LYS A 54 -3.66 -15.86 9.50
C LYS A 54 -4.84 -15.19 10.23
N TYR A 55 -4.84 -13.86 10.32
CA TYR A 55 -5.85 -13.09 11.04
C TYR A 55 -6.71 -12.22 10.13
N ARG A 56 -6.63 -12.43 8.82
CA ARG A 56 -7.30 -11.59 7.82
C ARG A 56 -8.81 -11.45 8.07
N ASP A 57 -9.50 -12.53 8.34
CA ASP A 57 -10.95 -12.52 8.56
C ASP A 57 -11.32 -11.73 9.82
N PHE A 58 -10.51 -11.82 10.85
CA PHE A 58 -10.67 -11.01 12.06
C PHE A 58 -10.54 -9.50 11.72
N PHE A 59 -9.53 -9.10 10.96
CA PHE A 59 -9.35 -7.71 10.57
C PHE A 59 -10.48 -7.24 9.66
N ILE A 60 -10.89 -8.00 8.65
CA ILE A 60 -11.99 -7.65 7.75
C ILE A 60 -13.30 -7.44 8.53
N LYS A 61 -13.55 -8.25 9.55
CA LYS A 61 -14.75 -8.16 10.36
C LYS A 61 -14.74 -6.95 11.29
N ASN A 62 -13.60 -6.60 11.84
CA ASN A 62 -13.47 -5.63 12.93
C ASN A 62 -12.93 -4.27 12.50
N PHE A 63 -12.37 -4.14 11.30
CA PHE A 63 -11.88 -2.88 10.78
C PHE A 63 -13.03 -2.07 10.19
N VAL A 64 -13.72 -1.33 11.06
CA VAL A 64 -14.75 -0.35 10.67
C VAL A 64 -14.44 0.96 11.39
N PRO A 65 -14.12 2.05 10.65
CA PRO A 65 -13.86 3.35 11.25
C PRO A 65 -15.07 3.87 12.04
N GLY A 66 -14.83 4.42 13.23
CA GLY A 66 -15.90 5.01 14.04
C GLY A 66 -16.53 6.26 13.40
N ASP A 67 -15.78 6.93 12.54
CA ASP A 67 -16.19 8.15 11.84
C ASP A 67 -16.51 7.92 10.35
N ILE A 68 -17.01 6.73 10.02
CA ILE A 68 -17.41 6.33 8.66
C ILE A 68 -18.41 7.32 8.01
N TYR A 69 -19.14 8.09 8.82
CA TYR A 69 -20.06 9.10 8.33
C TYR A 69 -19.39 10.18 7.49
N LYS A 70 -18.08 10.43 7.68
CA LYS A 70 -17.29 11.40 6.90
C LYS A 70 -17.09 10.96 5.44
N ILE A 71 -17.15 9.67 5.17
CA ILE A 71 -16.86 9.08 3.87
C ILE A 71 -18.05 8.35 3.25
N LYS A 72 -19.26 8.48 3.82
CA LYS A 72 -20.44 7.71 3.40
C LYS A 72 -20.80 7.87 1.93
N ASP A 73 -20.66 9.08 1.38
CA ASP A 73 -21.05 9.38 0.00
C ASP A 73 -20.10 8.69 -1.00
N ILE A 74 -18.79 8.82 -0.78
CA ILE A 74 -17.80 8.14 -1.61
C ILE A 74 -17.81 6.62 -1.41
N LEU A 75 -18.09 6.16 -0.18
CA LEU A 75 -18.25 4.73 0.08
C LEU A 75 -19.42 4.15 -0.71
N HIS A 76 -20.56 4.81 -0.71
CA HIS A 76 -21.72 4.41 -1.52
C HIS A 76 -21.40 4.35 -3.01
N GLU A 77 -20.66 5.33 -3.52
CA GLU A 77 -20.23 5.38 -4.90
C GLU A 77 -19.30 4.20 -5.26
N ILE A 78 -18.31 3.91 -4.41
CA ILE A 78 -17.39 2.77 -4.57
C ILE A 78 -18.17 1.44 -4.59
N GLU A 79 -19.11 1.26 -3.69
CA GLU A 79 -19.89 0.02 -3.59
C GLU A 79 -20.87 -0.17 -4.75
N SER A 80 -21.33 0.91 -5.38
CA SER A 80 -22.31 0.88 -6.47
C SER A 80 -21.73 0.56 -7.85
N CYS A 81 -20.42 0.63 -8.06
CA CYS A 81 -19.76 0.45 -9.36
C CYS A 81 -18.69 -0.65 -9.37
N ASN A 82 -18.03 -0.86 -10.53
CA ASN A 82 -16.80 -1.63 -10.61
C ASN A 82 -15.61 -0.75 -10.20
N ALA A 83 -15.52 -0.43 -8.90
CA ALA A 83 -14.52 0.49 -8.37
C ALA A 83 -13.11 -0.12 -8.43
N CYS A 84 -12.16 0.65 -8.99
CA CYS A 84 -10.73 0.34 -8.97
C CYS A 84 -10.00 1.36 -8.08
N ALA A 85 -9.41 0.90 -6.98
CA ALA A 85 -8.53 1.73 -6.17
C ALA A 85 -7.20 1.95 -6.89
N VAL A 86 -6.76 3.20 -7.00
CA VAL A 86 -5.44 3.58 -7.51
C VAL A 86 -4.68 4.26 -6.37
N HIS A 87 -3.79 3.51 -5.73
CA HIS A 87 -2.95 4.04 -4.67
C HIS A 87 -1.69 4.67 -5.23
N VAL A 88 -1.48 5.96 -4.96
CA VAL A 88 -0.37 6.78 -5.47
C VAL A 88 0.45 7.31 -4.30
N ARG A 89 1.53 6.60 -3.92
CA ARG A 89 2.47 7.03 -2.87
C ARG A 89 3.58 7.86 -3.46
N ARG A 90 3.79 9.07 -2.94
CA ARG A 90 4.83 10.00 -3.36
C ARG A 90 5.56 10.64 -2.18
N GLY A 91 4.94 11.52 -1.45
CA GLY A 91 5.34 12.23 -0.24
C GLY A 91 6.83 12.16 0.09
N ASP A 92 7.15 11.51 1.19
CA ASP A 92 8.50 11.26 1.66
C ASP A 92 9.40 10.52 0.64
N LEU A 93 8.81 9.79 -0.31
CA LEU A 93 9.56 9.05 -1.33
C LEU A 93 10.00 9.93 -2.51
N SER A 94 9.43 11.10 -2.70
CA SER A 94 9.79 12.02 -3.79
C SER A 94 11.19 12.64 -3.61
N GLY A 95 11.70 12.70 -2.38
CA GLY A 95 13.03 13.19 -2.02
C GLY A 95 14.07 12.11 -1.74
N PHE A 96 13.71 10.83 -1.80
CA PHE A 96 14.65 9.74 -1.55
C PHE A 96 15.62 9.56 -2.73
N ASP A 97 16.90 9.78 -2.48
CA ASP A 97 17.91 9.26 -3.37
C ASP A 97 18.06 7.74 -3.18
N LYS A 98 18.31 7.05 -4.28
CA LYS A 98 18.44 5.58 -4.28
C LYS A 98 19.66 5.08 -3.47
N VAL A 99 20.56 5.96 -3.09
CA VAL A 99 21.81 5.64 -2.39
C VAL A 99 21.56 5.53 -0.88
N SER A 100 20.72 6.42 -0.35
CA SER A 100 20.44 6.46 1.09
C SER A 100 19.47 5.36 1.54
N TYR A 101 18.61 4.85 0.63
CA TYR A 101 17.60 3.85 0.94
C TYR A 101 17.47 2.77 -0.16
N PRO A 102 18.44 1.87 -0.29
CA PRO A 102 18.47 0.86 -1.35
C PRO A 102 17.45 -0.26 -1.12
N GLY A 103 16.24 -0.03 -0.92
CA GLY A 103 15.17 -1.03 -0.73
C GLY A 103 13.79 -0.44 -0.89
N TYR A 104 13.67 0.87 -0.84
CA TYR A 104 12.36 1.53 -0.92
C TYR A 104 11.92 1.85 -2.35
N GLY A 105 12.81 1.96 -3.32
CA GLY A 105 12.47 2.29 -4.70
C GLY A 105 11.96 3.73 -4.88
N ALA A 106 12.11 4.26 -6.08
CA ALA A 106 11.54 5.57 -6.44
C ALA A 106 10.01 5.48 -6.55
N PRO A 107 9.28 6.60 -6.36
CA PRO A 107 7.85 6.66 -6.66
C PRO A 107 7.53 6.12 -8.05
N CYS A 108 6.36 5.50 -8.21
CA CYS A 108 5.92 5.05 -9.51
C CYS A 108 5.75 6.24 -10.47
N SER A 109 6.17 6.06 -11.72
CA SER A 109 6.08 7.08 -12.77
C SER A 109 4.64 7.26 -13.24
N VAL A 110 4.36 8.39 -13.87
CA VAL A 110 3.07 8.62 -14.55
C VAL A 110 2.80 7.51 -15.58
N ASP A 111 3.80 7.10 -16.35
CA ASP A 111 3.70 6.04 -17.33
C ASP A 111 3.28 4.69 -16.71
N TYR A 112 3.77 4.37 -15.51
CA TYR A 112 3.32 3.19 -14.78
C TYR A 112 1.80 3.21 -14.57
N PHE A 113 1.26 4.32 -14.05
CA PHE A 113 -0.18 4.43 -13.78
C PHE A 113 -1.01 4.38 -15.05
N LEU A 114 -0.59 5.07 -16.11
CA LEU A 114 -1.31 5.06 -17.39
C LEU A 114 -1.36 3.65 -18.00
N ARG A 115 -0.25 2.93 -17.98
CA ARG A 115 -0.21 1.53 -18.42
C ARG A 115 -1.07 0.62 -17.54
N ALA A 116 -0.98 0.77 -16.22
CA ALA A 116 -1.78 -0.01 -15.28
C ALA A 116 -3.29 0.20 -15.50
N ILE A 117 -3.72 1.45 -15.71
CA ILE A 117 -5.11 1.79 -16.01
C ILE A 117 -5.57 1.13 -17.33
N LYS A 118 -4.77 1.22 -18.40
CA LYS A 118 -5.09 0.57 -19.69
C LYS A 118 -5.18 -0.95 -19.56
N ILE A 119 -4.27 -1.56 -18.83
CA ILE A 119 -4.33 -3.01 -18.57
C ILE A 119 -5.58 -3.34 -17.75
N MET A 120 -5.87 -2.58 -16.68
CA MET A 120 -7.06 -2.84 -15.85
C MET A 120 -8.35 -2.78 -16.68
N ILE A 121 -8.49 -1.80 -17.56
CA ILE A 121 -9.63 -1.70 -18.49
C ILE A 121 -9.71 -2.93 -19.40
N SER A 122 -8.58 -3.42 -19.92
CA SER A 122 -8.55 -4.54 -20.86
C SER A 122 -8.85 -5.90 -20.24
N ILE A 123 -8.60 -6.07 -18.93
CA ILE A 123 -8.80 -7.36 -18.25
C ILE A 123 -10.11 -7.46 -17.46
N CYS A 124 -10.82 -6.34 -17.27
CA CYS A 124 -12.11 -6.32 -16.58
C CYS A 124 -13.26 -6.50 -17.54
N ASP A 125 -14.23 -7.36 -17.20
CA ASP A 125 -15.46 -7.54 -17.98
C ASP A 125 -16.36 -6.30 -17.98
N LYS A 126 -16.32 -5.51 -16.91
CA LYS A 126 -17.04 -4.25 -16.75
C LYS A 126 -16.06 -3.12 -16.60
N GLN A 127 -16.29 -2.02 -17.33
CA GLN A 127 -15.44 -0.84 -17.25
C GLN A 127 -15.26 -0.37 -15.80
N PRO A 128 -14.01 -0.23 -15.30
CA PRO A 128 -13.75 0.24 -13.96
C PRO A 128 -13.91 1.76 -13.86
N LYS A 129 -14.40 2.21 -12.70
CA LYS A 129 -14.26 3.60 -12.27
C LYS A 129 -13.07 3.69 -11.31
N PHE A 130 -12.16 4.62 -11.58
CA PHE A 130 -10.89 4.72 -10.87
C PHE A 130 -10.96 5.73 -9.73
N PHE A 131 -10.68 5.26 -8.50
CA PHE A 131 -10.62 6.09 -7.29
C PHE A 131 -9.18 6.26 -6.87
N PHE A 132 -8.66 7.48 -6.99
CA PHE A 132 -7.26 7.79 -6.66
C PHE A 132 -7.12 8.16 -5.19
N PHE A 133 -6.25 7.44 -4.49
CA PHE A 133 -5.87 7.67 -3.10
C PHE A 133 -4.40 8.05 -3.07
N SER A 134 -4.08 9.25 -2.61
CA SER A 134 -2.72 9.77 -2.63
C SER A 134 -2.43 10.69 -1.45
N ASP A 135 -1.20 10.68 -0.98
CA ASP A 135 -0.64 11.67 -0.09
C ASP A 135 -0.35 13.02 -0.80
N GLU A 136 -0.35 13.03 -2.14
CA GLU A 136 -0.24 14.22 -2.99
C GLU A 136 -1.36 14.27 -4.05
N PRO A 137 -2.62 14.53 -3.66
CA PRO A 137 -3.74 14.51 -4.61
C PRO A 137 -3.63 15.54 -5.73
N ASN A 138 -3.04 16.71 -5.48
CA ASN A 138 -2.79 17.72 -6.51
C ASN A 138 -1.83 17.21 -7.58
N TRP A 139 -0.78 16.47 -7.19
CA TRP A 139 0.12 15.87 -8.16
C TRP A 139 -0.62 14.88 -9.09
N VAL A 140 -1.56 14.12 -8.56
CA VAL A 140 -2.40 13.21 -9.36
C VAL A 140 -3.20 14.00 -10.40
N LYS A 141 -3.86 15.09 -9.97
CA LYS A 141 -4.65 15.98 -10.85
C LYS A 141 -3.81 16.63 -11.94
N ASP A 142 -2.60 17.04 -11.61
CA ASP A 142 -1.74 17.79 -12.54
C ASP A 142 -0.99 16.85 -13.51
N ASN A 143 -0.70 15.62 -13.11
CA ASN A 143 0.21 14.75 -13.86
C ASN A 143 -0.43 13.50 -14.45
N ILE A 144 -1.41 12.89 -13.78
CA ILE A 144 -2.06 11.65 -14.26
C ILE A 144 -3.36 11.98 -14.99
N ILE A 145 -4.25 12.72 -14.32
CA ILE A 145 -5.60 12.96 -14.84
C ILE A 145 -5.62 13.58 -16.24
N PRO A 146 -4.79 14.60 -16.58
CA PRO A 146 -4.82 15.20 -17.90
C PRO A 146 -4.39 14.27 -19.05
N LYS A 147 -3.81 13.11 -18.71
CA LYS A 147 -3.32 12.12 -19.68
C LYS A 147 -4.20 10.87 -19.78
N LEU A 148 -5.30 10.84 -19.03
CA LEU A 148 -6.30 9.79 -19.16
C LEU A 148 -7.10 9.98 -20.45
N ASP A 149 -7.53 8.86 -21.03
CA ASP A 149 -8.47 8.88 -22.14
C ASP A 149 -9.83 9.45 -21.66
N LYS A 150 -10.55 10.15 -22.53
CA LYS A 150 -11.75 10.94 -22.17
C LYS A 150 -12.92 10.12 -21.61
N ASP A 151 -12.95 8.83 -21.92
CA ASP A 151 -13.96 7.88 -21.48
C ASP A 151 -13.64 7.18 -20.16
N VAL A 152 -12.48 7.49 -19.56
CA VAL A 152 -12.09 6.95 -18.28
C VAL A 152 -12.78 7.69 -17.14
N GLU A 153 -13.68 7.02 -16.45
CA GLU A 153 -14.31 7.57 -15.24
C GLU A 153 -13.36 7.50 -14.04
N TYR A 154 -13.26 8.62 -13.33
CA TYR A 154 -12.38 8.69 -12.16
C TYR A 154 -12.93 9.61 -11.05
N TYR A 155 -12.38 9.43 -9.85
CA TYR A 155 -12.55 10.32 -8.71
C TYR A 155 -11.21 10.44 -7.95
N VAL A 156 -10.82 11.66 -7.56
CA VAL A 156 -9.62 11.88 -6.73
C VAL A 156 -10.06 12.12 -5.29
N CYS A 157 -9.63 11.25 -4.38
CA CYS A 157 -9.94 11.34 -2.96
C CYS A 157 -9.05 12.39 -2.28
N GLU A 158 -9.64 13.51 -1.85
CA GLU A 158 -8.90 14.65 -1.29
C GLU A 158 -9.25 14.98 0.14
N LYS A 159 -10.38 14.43 0.62
CA LYS A 159 -10.97 14.87 1.89
C LYS A 159 -10.32 14.23 3.12
N ASN A 160 -9.57 13.17 2.95
CA ASN A 160 -8.92 12.46 4.04
C ASN A 160 -7.48 12.97 4.14
N GLY A 161 -7.20 13.91 5.02
CA GLY A 161 -5.83 14.41 5.26
C GLY A 161 -4.88 13.32 5.78
N SER A 162 -3.61 13.68 6.00
CA SER A 162 -2.55 12.76 6.47
C SER A 162 -2.93 11.97 7.73
N ASP A 163 -3.75 12.57 8.59
CA ASP A 163 -4.17 11.97 9.87
C ASP A 163 -5.35 11.00 9.73
N ALA A 164 -5.93 10.88 8.54
CA ALA A 164 -7.09 10.05 8.24
C ALA A 164 -6.82 8.95 7.20
N GLY A 165 -5.58 8.53 7.05
CA GLY A 165 -5.19 7.44 6.14
C GLY A 165 -5.92 6.11 6.40
N TYR A 166 -6.44 5.90 7.62
CA TYR A 166 -7.28 4.75 7.94
C TYR A 166 -8.65 4.78 7.21
N LEU A 167 -9.18 5.97 6.89
CA LEU A 167 -10.38 6.10 6.05
C LEU A 167 -10.09 5.73 4.61
N ASP A 168 -8.93 6.14 4.08
CA ASP A 168 -8.48 5.72 2.74
C ASP A 168 -8.27 4.21 2.69
N LEU A 169 -7.62 3.63 3.71
CA LEU A 169 -7.45 2.19 3.82
C LEU A 169 -8.81 1.46 3.79
N TYR A 170 -9.79 1.99 4.52
CA TYR A 170 -11.14 1.43 4.53
C TYR A 170 -11.81 1.53 3.16
N LEU A 171 -11.77 2.69 2.50
CA LEU A 171 -12.32 2.88 1.15
C LEU A 171 -11.65 1.97 0.12
N ILE A 172 -10.33 1.89 0.13
CA ILE A 172 -9.57 0.97 -0.74
C ILE A 172 -10.06 -0.46 -0.53
N SER A 173 -10.28 -0.89 0.72
CA SER A 173 -10.74 -2.25 1.03
C SER A 173 -12.13 -2.58 0.48
N LYS A 174 -12.93 -1.58 0.12
CA LYS A 174 -14.26 -1.75 -0.48
C LYS A 174 -14.24 -1.80 -2.00
N CYS A 175 -13.14 -1.38 -2.62
CA CYS A 175 -12.98 -1.47 -4.06
C CYS A 175 -12.92 -2.93 -4.54
N LYS A 176 -13.21 -3.13 -5.84
CA LYS A 176 -13.21 -4.44 -6.48
C LYS A 176 -11.89 -4.75 -7.17
N GLN A 177 -11.22 -3.72 -7.70
CA GLN A 177 -9.96 -3.81 -8.44
C GLN A 177 -8.91 -2.91 -7.78
N PHE A 178 -7.61 -3.17 -8.04
CA PHE A 178 -6.54 -2.50 -7.33
C PHE A 178 -5.34 -2.22 -8.24
N ILE A 179 -4.89 -0.98 -8.25
CA ILE A 179 -3.61 -0.56 -8.80
C ILE A 179 -2.81 0.03 -7.63
N CYS A 180 -1.74 -0.64 -7.24
CA CYS A 180 -0.91 -0.22 -6.12
C CYS A 180 0.41 0.38 -6.61
N SER A 181 0.87 1.43 -5.95
CA SER A 181 2.23 1.90 -6.03
C SER A 181 3.10 1.23 -4.97
N ILE A 182 4.32 1.75 -4.77
CA ILE A 182 5.14 1.40 -3.61
C ILE A 182 4.46 1.86 -2.32
N GLY A 183 4.76 1.19 -1.22
CA GLY A 183 4.13 1.45 0.08
C GLY A 183 3.11 0.38 0.47
N SER A 184 2.73 0.37 1.73
CA SER A 184 1.89 -0.69 2.31
C SER A 184 0.40 -0.41 2.25
N LEU A 185 -0.04 0.87 2.18
CA LEU A 185 -1.46 1.23 2.28
C LEU A 185 -2.33 0.57 1.21
N GLY A 186 -1.95 0.70 -0.07
CA GLY A 186 -2.71 0.11 -1.17
C GLY A 186 -2.75 -1.41 -1.09
N PHE A 187 -1.63 -2.01 -0.71
CA PHE A 187 -1.51 -3.44 -0.51
C PHE A 187 -2.41 -3.95 0.62
N PHE A 188 -2.37 -3.33 1.81
CA PHE A 188 -3.24 -3.73 2.90
C PHE A 188 -4.72 -3.44 2.60
N GLY A 189 -5.03 -2.38 1.85
CA GLY A 189 -6.37 -2.15 1.35
C GLY A 189 -6.88 -3.32 0.50
N ARG A 190 -6.05 -3.82 -0.45
CA ARG A 190 -6.36 -5.04 -1.21
C ARG A 190 -6.50 -6.26 -0.30
N ALA A 191 -5.60 -6.43 0.64
CA ALA A 191 -5.60 -7.57 1.55
C ALA A 191 -6.83 -7.58 2.47
N LEU A 192 -7.34 -6.44 2.88
CA LEU A 192 -8.58 -6.28 3.65
C LEU A 192 -9.85 -6.38 2.81
N SER A 193 -9.75 -6.38 1.48
CA SER A 193 -10.92 -6.51 0.62
C SER A 193 -11.45 -7.94 0.61
N ARG A 194 -12.77 -8.08 0.62
CA ARG A 194 -13.46 -9.36 0.38
C ARG A 194 -13.55 -9.71 -1.11
N ASN A 195 -13.29 -8.75 -1.97
CA ASN A 195 -13.31 -8.95 -3.41
C ASN A 195 -12.05 -9.68 -3.87
N ASN A 196 -12.19 -10.63 -4.78
CA ASN A 196 -11.06 -11.34 -5.40
C ASN A 196 -10.73 -10.74 -6.79
N GLY A 197 -10.71 -9.40 -6.89
CA GLY A 197 -10.40 -8.70 -8.13
C GLY A 197 -8.91 -8.66 -8.44
N TYR A 198 -8.60 -8.07 -9.59
CA TYR A 198 -7.23 -7.94 -10.07
C TYR A 198 -6.43 -6.96 -9.21
N LEU A 199 -5.16 -7.29 -9.00
CA LEU A 199 -4.15 -6.41 -8.43
C LEU A 199 -3.08 -6.13 -9.48
N ILE A 200 -2.80 -4.86 -9.75
CA ILE A 200 -1.61 -4.45 -10.50
C ILE A 200 -0.64 -3.79 -9.52
N THR A 201 0.62 -4.28 -9.49
CA THR A 201 1.64 -3.82 -8.55
C THR A 201 2.99 -3.64 -9.24
N PRO A 202 3.86 -2.73 -8.79
CA PRO A 202 5.20 -2.61 -9.36
C PRO A 202 6.08 -3.78 -8.96
N ILE A 203 7.06 -4.12 -9.81
CA ILE A 203 7.99 -5.24 -9.57
C ILE A 203 8.76 -5.12 -8.26
N SER A 204 8.97 -3.92 -7.76
CA SER A 204 9.59 -3.69 -6.45
C SER A 204 8.77 -4.21 -5.26
N ARG A 205 7.55 -4.70 -5.50
CA ARG A 205 6.64 -5.28 -4.50
C ARG A 205 6.18 -6.70 -4.90
N VAL A 206 7.01 -7.42 -5.61
CA VAL A 206 6.71 -8.79 -6.07
C VAL A 206 6.43 -9.77 -4.93
N GLU A 207 7.02 -9.57 -3.77
CA GLU A 207 6.76 -10.40 -2.59
C GLU A 207 5.30 -10.35 -2.13
N PHE A 208 4.63 -9.23 -2.35
CA PHE A 208 3.22 -9.08 -2.06
C PHE A 208 2.33 -9.66 -3.17
N ALA A 209 2.81 -9.67 -4.40
CA ALA A 209 2.08 -10.20 -5.54
C ALA A 209 1.75 -11.68 -5.38
N ASN A 210 2.68 -12.45 -4.82
CA ASN A 210 2.52 -13.89 -4.59
C ASN A 210 1.39 -14.25 -3.59
N ALA A 211 0.86 -13.25 -2.91
CA ALA A 211 -0.23 -13.43 -1.96
C ALA A 211 -1.63 -13.40 -2.60
N PHE A 212 -1.72 -13.10 -3.89
CA PHE A 212 -2.99 -12.92 -4.60
C PHE A 212 -2.98 -13.67 -5.94
N ASP A 213 -4.08 -14.39 -6.21
CA ASP A 213 -4.19 -15.21 -7.42
C ASP A 213 -4.26 -14.37 -8.71
N ASN A 214 -4.90 -13.19 -8.65
CA ASN A 214 -5.14 -12.31 -9.78
C ASN A 214 -4.20 -11.11 -9.74
N CYS A 215 -2.90 -11.32 -9.90
CA CYS A 215 -1.90 -10.27 -9.82
C CYS A 215 -1.13 -10.08 -11.13
N VAL A 216 -1.00 -8.81 -11.55
CA VAL A 216 -0.17 -8.36 -12.67
C VAL A 216 0.99 -7.54 -12.12
N ILE A 217 2.21 -7.91 -12.48
CA ILE A 217 3.41 -7.20 -12.08
C ILE A 217 3.87 -6.32 -13.23
N LEU A 218 4.06 -5.02 -12.95
CA LEU A 218 4.54 -4.05 -13.94
C LEU A 218 5.91 -3.47 -13.55
N PHE A 219 6.74 -3.25 -14.58
CA PHE A 219 7.94 -2.42 -14.40
C PHE A 219 7.55 -0.95 -14.25
N ASN A 220 8.16 -0.26 -13.30
CA ASN A 220 7.90 1.16 -13.05
C ASN A 220 8.31 2.05 -14.24
N LYS A 221 9.37 1.68 -14.95
CA LYS A 221 9.82 2.35 -16.18
C LYS A 221 9.97 1.32 -17.28
N ILE A 222 9.61 1.70 -18.51
CA ILE A 222 10.09 1.00 -19.69
C ILE A 222 11.55 1.41 -19.83
N GLU A 223 12.48 0.50 -19.60
CA GLU A 223 13.85 0.70 -20.06
C GLU A 223 13.81 0.67 -21.59
N THR A 224 13.76 1.84 -22.20
CA THR A 224 14.12 1.95 -23.60
C THR A 224 15.58 1.51 -23.67
N LYS A 225 15.86 0.36 -24.31
CA LYS A 225 17.20 -0.05 -24.70
C LYS A 225 17.79 1.09 -25.52
N THR A 226 18.49 2.01 -24.85
CA THR A 226 19.35 2.96 -25.52
C THR A 226 20.55 2.13 -25.96
N SER A 227 20.57 1.80 -27.26
CA SER A 227 21.71 1.39 -28.08
C SER A 227 22.92 0.91 -27.26
N LEU A 228 23.15 -0.40 -27.25
CA LEU A 228 24.51 -0.93 -27.31
C LEU A 228 25.21 -0.20 -28.49
N LYS A 229 25.99 0.83 -28.18
CA LYS A 229 26.99 1.33 -29.07
C LYS A 229 28.14 0.32 -29.01
N GLU A 230 28.38 -0.26 -30.17
CA GLU A 230 29.55 -1.04 -30.53
C GLU A 230 30.87 -0.38 -30.14
#